data_785fdd6c5fc2bd23e2eba45644fecf67
#
_entry.id   785fdd6c5fc2bd23e2eba45644fecf67
#
_cell.length_a   1.000
_cell.length_b   1.000
_cell.length_c   1.000
_cell.angle_alpha   90.00
_cell.angle_beta   90.00
_cell.angle_gamma   90.00
#
_symmetry.space_group_name_H-M   'P 1'
#
loop_
_entity.id
_entity.type
_entity.pdbx_description
1 polymer ?
#
loop_
_entity_poly.entity_id
_entity_poly.type
_entity_poly.pdbx_seq_one_letter_code
_entity_poly.pdbx_strand_id
1 'polypeptide(L)'
;KRTAVQQQLLAQSDELISEVEKAGIIVISSPMYNYGMPAQLKAWFDQIVRINKTFDFDLARGDKPLAPLLSGKTLVIITSSGEFGFEPGGINEGASHLVPHLRTVSKYLGVTDIYEIASEYQEFADHRHQQSLQQARLKADEIALLLASKQTAVAC
;
A
#
# COMPACT_ATOMS: atom_id res chain seq x y z
N LYS A 1 2.20 25.85 -18.60
CA LYS A 1 0.76 25.45 -18.57
C LYS A 1 0.58 24.22 -19.46
N ARG A 2 -0.25 23.25 -19.04
CA ARG A 2 -0.60 22.07 -19.85
C ARG A 2 -1.48 22.49 -21.03
N THR A 3 -1.32 21.83 -22.19
CA THR A 3 -2.27 21.92 -23.31
C THR A 3 -3.57 21.19 -22.98
N ALA A 4 -4.65 21.45 -23.72
CA ALA A 4 -5.93 20.75 -23.54
C ALA A 4 -5.78 19.21 -23.69
N VAL A 5 -4.97 18.76 -24.65
CA VAL A 5 -4.66 17.33 -24.85
C VAL A 5 -3.94 16.75 -23.64
N GLN A 6 -2.94 17.44 -23.09
CA GLN A 6 -2.23 17.00 -21.88
C GLN A 6 -3.16 16.96 -20.66
N GLN A 7 -4.09 17.89 -20.53
CA GLN A 7 -5.09 17.88 -19.46
C GLN A 7 -5.98 16.65 -19.56
N GLN A 8 -6.48 16.34 -20.76
CA GLN A 8 -7.32 15.17 -21.00
C GLN A 8 -6.60 13.85 -20.71
N LEU A 9 -5.34 13.70 -21.18
CA LEU A 9 -4.53 12.49 -20.97
C LEU A 9 -4.19 12.25 -19.49
N LEU A 10 -4.09 13.30 -18.70
CA LEU A 10 -3.73 13.23 -17.29
C LEU A 10 -4.95 13.32 -16.34
N ALA A 11 -6.16 13.44 -16.86
CA ALA A 11 -7.37 13.64 -16.05
C ALA A 11 -7.57 12.49 -15.04
N GLN A 12 -7.48 11.24 -15.49
CA GLN A 12 -7.60 10.07 -14.63
C GLN A 12 -6.55 10.06 -13.51
N SER A 13 -5.29 10.33 -13.86
CA SER A 13 -4.22 10.40 -12.88
C SER A 13 -4.42 11.54 -11.87
N ASP A 14 -4.91 12.71 -12.31
CA ASP A 14 -5.20 13.84 -11.42
C ASP A 14 -6.37 13.50 -10.47
N GLU A 15 -7.39 12.75 -10.92
CA GLU A 15 -8.49 12.26 -10.10
C GLU A 15 -8.01 11.28 -9.02
N LEU A 16 -7.26 10.25 -9.40
CA LEU A 16 -6.69 9.26 -8.47
C LEU A 16 -5.77 9.92 -7.43
N ILE A 17 -4.96 10.89 -7.82
CA ILE A 17 -4.13 11.66 -6.89
C ILE A 17 -5.01 12.43 -5.90
N SER A 18 -6.08 13.09 -6.38
CA SER A 18 -7.01 13.82 -5.50
C SER A 18 -7.69 12.93 -4.47
N GLU A 19 -7.99 11.67 -4.81
CA GLU A 19 -8.51 10.69 -3.85
C GLU A 19 -7.47 10.38 -2.77
N VAL A 20 -6.22 10.11 -3.18
CA VAL A 20 -5.12 9.85 -2.24
C VAL A 20 -4.82 11.07 -1.36
N GLU A 21 -4.84 12.29 -1.91
CA GLU A 21 -4.64 13.52 -1.14
C GLU A 21 -5.65 13.66 0.00
N LYS A 22 -6.91 13.34 -0.25
CA LYS A 22 -8.01 13.46 0.73
C LYS A 22 -8.04 12.32 1.74
N ALA A 23 -7.48 11.16 1.42
CA ALA A 23 -7.50 9.99 2.28
C ALA A 23 -6.51 10.15 3.44
N GLY A 24 -6.96 9.96 4.68
CA GLY A 24 -6.10 9.78 5.84
C GLY A 24 -5.65 8.31 6.00
N ILE A 25 -6.49 7.38 5.56
CA ILE A 25 -6.23 5.94 5.58
C ILE A 25 -6.39 5.41 4.16
N ILE A 26 -5.38 4.68 3.69
CA ILE A 26 -5.38 3.99 2.41
C ILE A 26 -5.45 2.48 2.70
N VAL A 27 -6.41 1.79 2.11
CA VAL A 27 -6.53 0.33 2.24
C VAL A 27 -6.25 -0.29 0.87
N ILE A 28 -5.24 -1.16 0.81
CA ILE A 28 -4.88 -1.91 -0.40
C ILE A 28 -5.13 -3.39 -0.12
N SER A 29 -6.11 -3.98 -0.81
CA SER A 29 -6.35 -5.42 -0.82
C SER A 29 -5.87 -6.01 -2.14
N SER A 30 -4.93 -6.94 -2.09
CA SER A 30 -4.29 -7.49 -3.29
C SER A 30 -3.85 -8.93 -3.10
N PRO A 31 -4.11 -9.81 -4.07
CA PRO A 31 -3.42 -11.10 -4.12
C PRO A 31 -1.95 -10.89 -4.47
N MET A 32 -1.11 -11.82 -4.08
CA MET A 32 0.26 -11.91 -4.58
C MET A 32 0.27 -12.73 -5.88
N TYR A 33 0.64 -12.11 -6.98
CA TYR A 33 0.79 -12.79 -8.26
C TYR A 33 2.26 -12.92 -8.64
N ASN A 34 2.72 -14.16 -8.88
CA ASN A 34 4.11 -14.43 -9.21
C ASN A 34 5.09 -13.73 -8.24
N TYR A 35 4.83 -13.89 -6.93
CA TYR A 35 5.59 -13.30 -5.82
C TYR A 35 5.57 -11.77 -5.76
N GLY A 36 4.76 -11.10 -6.58
CA GLY A 36 4.77 -9.65 -6.70
C GLY A 36 3.39 -9.01 -6.77
N MET A 37 3.43 -7.74 -7.14
CA MET A 37 2.26 -6.89 -7.30
C MET A 37 1.54 -7.21 -8.61
N PRO A 38 0.19 -7.37 -8.60
CA PRO A 38 -0.58 -7.46 -9.83
C PRO A 38 -0.36 -6.24 -10.74
N ALA A 39 -0.38 -6.45 -12.04
CA ALA A 39 -0.10 -5.40 -13.04
C ALA A 39 -1.02 -4.17 -12.88
N GLN A 40 -2.29 -4.38 -12.55
CA GLN A 40 -3.26 -3.29 -12.36
C GLN A 40 -2.91 -2.43 -11.15
N LEU A 41 -2.47 -3.04 -10.04
CA LEU A 41 -2.05 -2.31 -8.85
C LEU A 41 -0.75 -1.53 -9.13
N LYS A 42 0.18 -2.13 -9.88
CA LYS A 42 1.39 -1.42 -10.33
C LYS A 42 1.04 -0.22 -11.20
N ALA A 43 0.12 -0.39 -12.17
CA ALA A 43 -0.34 0.69 -13.02
C ALA A 43 -1.00 1.83 -12.21
N TRP A 44 -1.77 1.50 -11.15
CA TRP A 44 -2.33 2.50 -10.25
C TRP A 44 -1.23 3.34 -9.58
N PHE A 45 -0.18 2.70 -9.03
CA PHE A 45 0.95 3.43 -8.47
C PHE A 45 1.66 4.30 -9.50
N ASP A 46 1.83 3.82 -10.73
CA ASP A 46 2.46 4.58 -11.80
C ASP A 46 1.64 5.82 -12.21
N GLN A 47 0.32 5.78 -11.99
CA GLN A 47 -0.54 6.94 -12.20
C GLN A 47 -0.48 7.97 -11.07
N ILE A 48 -0.30 7.54 -9.83
CA ILE A 48 -0.40 8.44 -8.66
C ILE A 48 0.96 8.93 -8.14
N VAL A 49 2.04 8.16 -8.33
CA VAL A 49 3.39 8.58 -7.93
C VAL A 49 3.95 9.52 -9.01
N ARG A 50 3.67 10.81 -8.86
CA ARG A 50 4.02 11.83 -9.85
C ARG A 50 4.78 12.99 -9.22
N ILE A 51 5.83 13.42 -9.95
CA ILE A 51 6.63 14.60 -9.58
C ILE A 51 5.76 15.86 -9.51
N ASN A 52 6.02 16.69 -8.52
CA ASN A 52 5.28 17.94 -8.22
C ASN A 52 3.78 17.70 -7.91
N LYS A 53 3.40 16.46 -7.56
CA LYS A 53 2.07 16.07 -7.12
C LYS A 53 2.14 15.31 -5.79
N THR A 54 2.68 14.12 -5.80
CA THR A 54 2.83 13.29 -4.59
C THR A 54 4.25 13.33 -4.03
N PHE A 55 5.23 13.66 -4.85
CA PHE A 55 6.62 13.87 -4.42
C PHE A 55 7.28 15.00 -5.21
N ASP A 56 8.39 15.50 -4.69
CA ASP A 56 9.27 16.43 -5.39
C ASP A 56 10.70 15.86 -5.54
N PHE A 57 11.49 16.53 -6.37
CA PHE A 57 12.89 16.18 -6.62
C PHE A 57 13.73 17.45 -6.48
N ASP A 58 14.69 17.44 -5.52
CA ASP A 58 15.58 18.56 -5.28
C ASP A 58 17.00 18.06 -5.02
N LEU A 59 17.93 18.39 -5.92
CA LEU A 59 19.35 18.05 -5.83
C LEU A 59 20.05 18.64 -4.60
N ALA A 60 19.52 19.73 -4.03
CA ALA A 60 20.05 20.32 -2.79
C ALA A 60 19.99 19.35 -1.61
N ARG A 61 19.18 18.28 -1.68
CA ARG A 61 19.09 17.21 -0.66
C ARG A 61 20.20 16.15 -0.78
N GLY A 62 21.14 16.31 -1.72
CA GLY A 62 22.25 15.36 -1.92
C GLY A 62 21.76 14.00 -2.41
N ASP A 63 22.21 12.91 -1.77
CA ASP A 63 21.91 11.53 -2.19
C ASP A 63 20.45 11.09 -1.99
N LYS A 64 19.62 11.92 -1.36
CA LYS A 64 18.18 11.67 -1.16
C LYS A 64 17.34 12.80 -1.77
N PRO A 65 17.37 12.98 -3.10
CA PRO A 65 16.73 14.12 -3.75
C PRO A 65 15.21 14.05 -3.74
N LEU A 66 14.62 12.85 -3.53
CA LEU A 66 13.18 12.62 -3.56
C LEU A 66 12.58 12.82 -2.18
N ALA A 67 11.50 13.59 -2.08
CA ALA A 67 10.74 13.75 -0.85
C ALA A 67 9.23 13.71 -1.14
N PRO A 68 8.41 13.08 -0.26
CA PRO A 68 6.96 13.13 -0.40
C PRO A 68 6.45 14.55 -0.17
N LEU A 69 5.41 14.95 -0.91
CA LEU A 69 4.65 16.18 -0.70
C LEU A 69 3.43 15.96 0.20
N LEU A 70 3.03 14.71 0.38
CA LEU A 70 1.96 14.27 1.27
C LEU A 70 2.56 13.75 2.59
N SER A 71 1.77 13.73 3.66
CA SER A 71 2.21 13.25 4.97
C SER A 71 1.06 12.73 5.83
N GLY A 72 1.40 12.03 6.92
CA GLY A 72 0.47 11.66 7.99
C GLY A 72 -0.58 10.61 7.59
N LYS A 73 -0.31 9.81 6.57
CA LYS A 73 -1.24 8.79 6.10
C LYS A 73 -0.92 7.43 6.69
N THR A 74 -1.96 6.66 6.91
CA THR A 74 -1.89 5.25 7.30
C THR A 74 -2.18 4.36 6.10
N LEU A 75 -1.40 3.30 5.91
CA LEU A 75 -1.64 2.26 4.92
C LEU A 75 -2.00 0.95 5.60
N VAL A 76 -3.11 0.35 5.22
CA VAL A 76 -3.49 -1.02 5.58
C VAL A 76 -3.32 -1.90 4.35
N ILE A 77 -2.42 -2.88 4.44
CA ILE A 77 -2.15 -3.84 3.36
C ILE A 77 -2.84 -5.14 3.72
N ILE A 78 -3.75 -5.60 2.85
CA ILE A 78 -4.43 -6.89 2.98
C ILE A 78 -3.96 -7.76 1.82
N THR A 79 -3.31 -8.88 2.11
CA THR A 79 -2.76 -9.76 1.08
C THR A 79 -3.32 -11.18 1.17
N SER A 80 -3.35 -11.85 0.02
CA SER A 80 -3.55 -13.29 -0.05
C SER A 80 -2.47 -13.93 -0.91
N SER A 81 -2.01 -15.13 -0.52
CA SER A 81 -1.02 -15.91 -1.26
C SER A 81 -1.39 -17.39 -1.33
N GLY A 82 -1.02 -18.03 -2.44
CA GLY A 82 -1.19 -19.47 -2.63
C GLY A 82 -0.30 -20.25 -1.68
N GLU A 83 0.96 -19.88 -1.60
CA GLU A 83 1.98 -20.43 -0.71
C GLU A 83 1.96 -19.73 0.66
N PHE A 84 2.94 -20.05 1.51
CA PHE A 84 3.02 -19.63 2.91
C PHE A 84 4.46 -19.41 3.37
N GLY A 85 4.64 -18.86 4.58
CA GLY A 85 5.93 -18.76 5.25
C GLY A 85 6.84 -17.69 4.64
N PHE A 86 6.27 -16.53 4.30
CA PHE A 86 7.01 -15.39 3.77
C PHE A 86 7.57 -14.47 4.85
N GLU A 87 7.20 -14.70 6.11
CA GLU A 87 7.70 -13.98 7.27
C GLU A 87 9.17 -14.34 7.58
N PRO A 88 9.88 -13.54 8.37
CA PRO A 88 11.23 -13.85 8.83
C PRO A 88 11.30 -15.21 9.53
N GLY A 89 12.21 -16.06 9.10
CA GLY A 89 12.34 -17.44 9.57
C GLY A 89 11.43 -18.46 8.88
N GLY A 90 10.54 -18.03 8.00
CA GLY A 90 9.66 -18.91 7.22
C GLY A 90 10.35 -19.56 6.03
N ILE A 91 9.74 -20.60 5.47
CA ILE A 91 10.30 -21.40 4.37
C ILE A 91 10.52 -20.59 3.09
N ASN A 92 9.70 -19.56 2.87
CA ASN A 92 9.76 -18.67 1.71
C ASN A 92 10.22 -17.25 2.10
N GLU A 93 11.00 -17.12 3.19
CA GLU A 93 11.55 -15.82 3.59
C GLU A 93 12.27 -15.13 2.44
N GLY A 94 11.98 -13.86 2.21
CA GLY A 94 12.59 -13.05 1.16
C GLY A 94 12.06 -13.29 -0.25
N ALA A 95 11.23 -14.30 -0.48
CA ALA A 95 10.66 -14.56 -1.81
C ALA A 95 9.49 -13.60 -2.16
N SER A 96 8.80 -13.02 -1.18
CA SER A 96 7.73 -12.06 -1.43
C SER A 96 8.28 -10.69 -1.83
N HIS A 97 7.85 -10.18 -2.98
CA HIS A 97 8.13 -8.83 -3.45
C HIS A 97 6.90 -7.90 -3.38
N LEU A 98 5.73 -8.41 -3.00
CA LEU A 98 4.51 -7.59 -2.94
C LEU A 98 4.58 -6.56 -1.81
N VAL A 99 4.67 -7.01 -0.57
CA VAL A 99 4.66 -6.13 0.60
C VAL A 99 5.90 -5.22 0.66
N PRO A 100 7.13 -5.69 0.42
CA PRO A 100 8.30 -4.83 0.34
C PRO A 100 8.19 -3.72 -0.71
N HIS A 101 7.60 -4.01 -1.88
CA HIS A 101 7.37 -3.02 -2.91
C HIS A 101 6.32 -1.99 -2.46
N LEU A 102 5.18 -2.44 -1.90
CA LEU A 102 4.15 -1.55 -1.36
C LEU A 102 4.73 -0.62 -0.29
N ARG A 103 5.52 -1.13 0.64
CA ARG A 103 6.21 -0.34 1.66
C ARG A 103 7.15 0.70 1.07
N THR A 104 7.84 0.35 0.00
CA THR A 104 8.80 1.27 -0.65
C THR A 104 8.08 2.40 -1.38
N VAL A 105 7.08 2.07 -2.20
CA VAL A 105 6.42 3.06 -3.06
C VAL A 105 5.44 3.95 -2.29
N SER A 106 4.81 3.44 -1.22
CA SER A 106 3.86 4.19 -0.41
C SER A 106 4.47 5.37 0.35
N LYS A 107 5.80 5.39 0.51
CA LYS A 107 6.51 6.55 1.06
C LYS A 107 6.22 7.83 0.26
N TYR A 108 6.08 7.73 -1.06
CA TYR A 108 5.75 8.85 -1.93
C TYR A 108 4.31 9.36 -1.78
N LEU A 109 3.45 8.58 -1.11
CA LEU A 109 2.08 8.95 -0.79
C LEU A 109 1.95 9.59 0.60
N GLY A 110 3.06 9.78 1.32
CA GLY A 110 3.07 10.35 2.67
C GLY A 110 2.64 9.37 3.75
N VAL A 111 2.79 8.06 3.49
CA VAL A 111 2.49 7.01 4.47
C VAL A 111 3.57 6.96 5.55
N THR A 112 3.15 7.03 6.80
CA THR A 112 4.00 6.93 7.99
C THR A 112 3.74 5.65 8.79
N ASP A 113 2.50 5.22 8.86
CA ASP A 113 2.08 4.00 9.57
C ASP A 113 1.63 2.93 8.57
N ILE A 114 2.10 1.69 8.74
CA ILE A 114 1.72 0.57 7.87
C ILE A 114 1.28 -0.60 8.73
N TYR A 115 0.10 -1.13 8.44
CA TYR A 115 -0.45 -2.34 9.02
C TYR A 115 -0.61 -3.41 7.95
N GLU A 116 -0.33 -4.65 8.31
CA GLU A 116 -0.40 -5.79 7.38
C GLU A 116 -1.34 -6.86 7.90
N ILE A 117 -2.15 -7.38 7.01
CA ILE A 117 -3.07 -8.50 7.19
C ILE A 117 -2.79 -9.47 6.05
N ALA A 118 -2.36 -10.70 6.36
CA ALA A 118 -2.06 -11.71 5.37
C ALA A 118 -2.94 -12.94 5.55
N SER A 119 -3.40 -13.49 4.43
CA SER A 119 -4.00 -14.82 4.35
C SER A 119 -3.18 -15.67 3.41
N GLU A 120 -2.65 -16.78 3.91
CA GLU A 120 -1.76 -17.69 3.21
C GLU A 120 -2.44 -19.05 2.96
N TYR A 121 -1.75 -19.97 2.30
CA TYR A 121 -2.22 -21.35 2.04
C TYR A 121 -3.42 -21.44 1.08
N GLN A 122 -3.65 -20.46 0.21
CA GLN A 122 -4.82 -20.45 -0.69
C GLN A 122 -4.85 -21.69 -1.62
N GLU A 123 -3.68 -22.17 -2.08
CA GLU A 123 -3.58 -23.31 -2.98
C GLU A 123 -3.74 -24.66 -2.26
N PHE A 124 -3.58 -24.69 -0.93
CA PHE A 124 -3.66 -25.93 -0.16
C PHE A 124 -5.10 -26.31 0.19
N ALA A 125 -6.01 -25.35 0.29
CA ALA A 125 -7.45 -25.51 0.54
C ALA A 125 -7.76 -26.42 1.77
N ASP A 126 -6.87 -26.48 2.74
CA ASP A 126 -6.96 -27.33 3.95
C ASP A 126 -7.18 -26.49 5.22
N HIS A 127 -7.06 -27.13 6.39
CA HIS A 127 -7.25 -26.49 7.69
C HIS A 127 -6.26 -25.31 7.94
N ARG A 128 -5.05 -25.34 7.35
CA ARG A 128 -4.06 -24.26 7.49
C ARG A 128 -4.56 -22.99 6.82
N HIS A 129 -5.17 -23.11 5.64
CA HIS A 129 -5.81 -21.98 4.98
C HIS A 129 -6.94 -21.40 5.82
N GLN A 130 -7.81 -22.25 6.38
CA GLN A 130 -8.90 -21.79 7.24
C GLN A 130 -8.39 -21.09 8.50
N GLN A 131 -7.33 -21.59 9.13
CA GLN A 131 -6.68 -20.95 10.27
C GLN A 131 -6.06 -19.60 9.89
N SER A 132 -5.34 -19.53 8.78
CA SER A 132 -4.74 -18.29 8.27
C SER A 132 -5.82 -17.22 8.01
N LEU A 133 -6.93 -17.61 7.39
CA LEU A 133 -8.05 -16.72 7.13
C LEU A 133 -8.71 -16.22 8.44
N GLN A 134 -8.84 -17.09 9.45
CA GLN A 134 -9.36 -16.70 10.76
C GLN A 134 -8.42 -15.70 11.45
N GLN A 135 -7.12 -15.94 11.44
CA GLN A 135 -6.12 -15.03 12.00
C GLN A 135 -6.14 -13.67 11.28
N ALA A 136 -6.26 -13.67 9.95
CA ALA A 136 -6.39 -12.45 9.17
C ALA A 136 -7.62 -11.63 9.57
N ARG A 137 -8.76 -12.27 9.82
CA ARG A 137 -9.98 -11.60 10.30
C ARG A 137 -9.80 -10.98 11.69
N LEU A 138 -9.25 -11.73 12.64
CA LEU A 138 -8.95 -11.22 13.98
C LEU A 138 -8.00 -10.02 13.92
N LYS A 139 -6.99 -10.09 13.07
CA LYS A 139 -6.04 -8.99 12.86
C LYS A 139 -6.71 -7.76 12.23
N ALA A 140 -7.64 -7.98 11.31
CA ALA A 140 -8.43 -6.89 10.73
C ALA A 140 -9.28 -6.16 11.78
N ASP A 141 -9.95 -6.90 12.67
CA ASP A 141 -10.75 -6.35 13.76
C ASP A 141 -9.88 -5.55 14.74
N GLU A 142 -8.71 -6.08 15.11
CA GLU A 142 -7.72 -5.40 15.97
C GLU A 142 -7.28 -4.06 15.37
N ILE A 143 -6.89 -4.08 14.08
CA ILE A 143 -6.43 -2.88 13.37
C ILE A 143 -7.58 -1.86 13.24
N ALA A 144 -8.80 -2.30 12.94
CA ALA A 144 -9.96 -1.41 12.82
C ALA A 144 -10.24 -0.68 14.14
N LEU A 145 -10.22 -1.39 15.29
CA LEU A 145 -10.38 -0.80 16.62
C LEU A 145 -9.25 0.21 16.94
N LEU A 146 -8.00 -0.16 16.61
CA LEU A 146 -6.86 0.72 16.82
C LEU A 146 -6.99 2.02 16.01
N LEU A 147 -7.37 1.92 14.74
CA LEU A 147 -7.53 3.09 13.88
C LEU A 147 -8.69 3.97 14.31
N ALA A 148 -9.81 3.38 14.74
CA ALA A 148 -10.94 4.13 15.28
C ALA A 148 -10.56 4.92 16.54
N SER A 149 -9.79 4.32 17.45
CA SER A 149 -9.31 5.01 18.66
C SER A 149 -8.36 6.18 18.38
N LYS A 150 -7.47 6.03 17.38
CA LYS A 150 -6.58 7.12 16.94
C LYS A 150 -7.35 8.30 16.36
N GLN A 151 -8.40 8.07 15.59
CA GLN A 151 -9.25 9.14 15.03
C GLN A 151 -9.97 9.93 16.10
N THR A 152 -10.47 9.26 17.14
CA THR A 152 -11.15 9.92 18.25
C THR A 152 -10.19 10.80 19.06
N ALA A 153 -8.94 10.37 19.25
CA ALA A 153 -7.93 11.12 19.97
C ALA A 153 -7.43 12.41 19.27
N VAL A 154 -7.57 12.46 17.94
CA VAL A 154 -7.19 13.65 17.13
C VAL A 154 -8.33 14.68 17.08
N ALA A 155 -9.57 14.26 17.34
CA ALA A 155 -10.77 15.13 17.30
C ALA A 155 -11.05 15.86 18.64
N CYS A 156 -10.29 15.57 19.71
CA CYS A 156 -10.32 16.25 21.00
C CYS A 156 -9.19 17.24 21.15
#